data_ac579f85a6c84f854a92ce19d6dfbc8f
#
_entry.id   ac579f85a6c84f854a92ce19d6dfbc8f
#
_cell.length_a   1.000
_cell.length_b   1.000
_cell.length_c   1.000
_cell.angle_alpha   90.00
_cell.angle_beta   90.00
_cell.angle_gamma   90.00
#
_symmetry.space_group_name_H-M   'P 1'
#
loop_
_entity.id
_entity.type
_entity.pdbx_description
1 polymer ?
#
loop_
_entity_poly.entity_id
_entity_poly.type
_entity_poly.pdbx_seq_one_letter_code
_entity_poly.pdbx_strand_id
1 'polypeptide(L)'
;MLTATGIRAVIGKGGMDQATLDAMKQYGCVYLAIVGGCSAVYTPAAKLVDDYWPELMPVDNQRLKFELNEFGPLFVAMDANGNSVYAQCIDNAQKNRPAIYQTLGIKE
;
A
#
# COMPACT_ATOMS: atom_id res chain seq x y z
N MET A 1 -3.59 14.86 2.94
CA MET A 1 -3.01 14.61 1.59
C MET A 1 -4.11 14.31 0.57
N LEU A 2 -4.93 13.29 0.73
CA LEU A 2 -5.97 12.91 -0.27
C LEU A 2 -6.94 14.05 -0.62
N THR A 3 -7.36 14.84 0.36
CA THR A 3 -8.23 16.02 0.18
C THR A 3 -7.60 17.13 -0.67
N ALA A 4 -6.33 17.42 -0.42
CA ALA A 4 -5.67 18.59 -1.02
C ALA A 4 -5.15 18.32 -2.45
N THR A 5 -4.87 17.06 -2.77
CA THR A 5 -4.21 16.68 -4.03
C THR A 5 -5.15 16.05 -5.06
N GLY A 6 -6.36 15.63 -4.65
CA GLY A 6 -7.29 14.91 -5.52
C GLY A 6 -6.81 13.52 -5.95
N ILE A 7 -5.81 12.94 -5.27
CA ILE A 7 -5.29 11.59 -5.54
C ILE A 7 -6.40 10.57 -5.40
N ARG A 8 -6.50 9.64 -6.36
CA ARG A 8 -7.49 8.55 -6.39
C ARG A 8 -6.86 7.17 -6.23
N ALA A 9 -5.56 7.06 -6.42
CA ALA A 9 -4.83 5.80 -6.22
C ALA A 9 -3.50 6.08 -5.52
N VAL A 10 -3.13 5.20 -4.62
CA VAL A 10 -1.82 5.17 -3.97
C VAL A 10 -1.20 3.80 -4.24
N ILE A 11 0.03 3.77 -4.71
CA ILE A 11 0.76 2.53 -4.97
C ILE A 11 1.89 2.42 -3.95
N GLY A 12 2.01 1.27 -3.31
CA GLY A 12 3.07 1.04 -2.33
C GLY A 12 3.19 -0.40 -1.90
N LYS A 13 4.10 -0.67 -0.99
CA LYS A 13 4.29 -1.99 -0.35
C LYS A 13 3.74 -1.98 1.07
N GLY A 14 3.29 -3.15 1.57
CA GLY A 14 2.70 -3.29 2.89
C GLY A 14 1.29 -2.72 2.95
N GLY A 15 0.83 -2.39 4.16
CA GLY A 15 -0.49 -1.82 4.41
C GLY A 15 -0.44 -0.40 4.95
N MET A 16 -1.61 0.17 5.15
CA MET A 16 -1.81 1.46 5.79
C MET A 16 -2.73 1.31 7.00
N ASP A 17 -2.79 2.32 7.84
CA ASP A 17 -3.60 2.34 9.05
C ASP A 17 -5.11 2.54 8.78
N GLN A 18 -5.91 2.38 9.83
CA GLN A 18 -7.37 2.53 9.74
C GLN A 18 -7.77 3.95 9.34
N ALA A 19 -7.08 4.97 9.83
CA ALA A 19 -7.39 6.36 9.49
C ALA A 19 -7.21 6.64 7.99
N THR A 20 -6.20 6.00 7.38
CA THR A 20 -5.99 6.05 5.93
C THR A 20 -7.11 5.33 5.18
N LEU A 21 -7.56 4.16 5.65
CA LEU A 21 -8.68 3.43 5.04
C LEU A 21 -9.98 4.25 5.08
N ASP A 22 -10.27 4.89 6.21
CA ASP A 22 -11.43 5.76 6.37
C ASP A 22 -11.38 6.97 5.41
N ALA A 23 -10.20 7.56 5.27
CA ALA A 23 -9.99 8.64 4.30
C ALA A 23 -10.14 8.15 2.84
N MET A 24 -9.65 6.95 2.52
CA MET A 24 -9.84 6.36 1.19
C MET A 24 -11.31 6.13 0.86
N LYS A 25 -12.09 5.63 1.82
CA LYS A 25 -13.53 5.51 1.70
C LYS A 25 -14.22 6.86 1.50
N GLN A 26 -13.85 7.87 2.30
CA GLN A 26 -14.45 9.20 2.24
C GLN A 26 -14.18 9.90 0.90
N TYR A 27 -12.99 9.73 0.34
CA TYR A 27 -12.55 10.47 -0.85
C TYR A 27 -12.52 9.64 -2.14
N GLY A 28 -12.99 8.40 -2.10
CA GLY A 28 -13.04 7.52 -3.28
C GLY A 28 -11.64 7.18 -3.80
N CYS A 29 -10.74 6.75 -2.92
CA CYS A 29 -9.37 6.40 -3.25
C CYS A 29 -9.12 4.90 -3.02
N VAL A 30 -8.16 4.32 -3.72
CA VAL A 30 -7.73 2.93 -3.56
C VAL A 30 -6.24 2.84 -3.23
N TYR A 31 -5.87 1.81 -2.49
CA TYR A 31 -4.48 1.44 -2.27
C TYR A 31 -4.15 0.18 -3.06
N LEU A 32 -3.15 0.31 -3.93
CA LEU A 32 -2.66 -0.74 -4.80
C LEU A 32 -1.32 -1.24 -4.26
N ALA A 33 -1.28 -2.49 -3.84
CA ALA A 33 -0.06 -3.10 -3.33
C ALA A 33 0.81 -3.64 -4.47
N ILE A 34 2.11 -3.34 -4.37
CA ILE A 34 3.16 -3.98 -5.16
C ILE A 34 3.89 -5.02 -4.32
N VAL A 35 4.51 -5.97 -4.98
CA VAL A 35 5.35 -6.97 -4.31
C VAL A 35 6.64 -6.31 -3.83
N GLY A 36 6.86 -6.29 -2.51
CA GLY A 36 8.11 -5.83 -1.92
C GLY A 36 9.27 -6.78 -2.27
N GLY A 37 10.50 -6.26 -2.33
CA GLY A 37 11.70 -7.04 -2.67
C GLY A 37 11.86 -7.33 -4.16
N CYS A 38 10.78 -7.62 -4.88
CA CYS A 38 10.78 -7.83 -6.33
C CYS A 38 10.38 -6.59 -7.13
N SER A 39 10.38 -5.41 -6.51
CA SER A 39 9.96 -4.15 -7.15
C SER A 39 10.78 -3.79 -8.39
N ALA A 40 12.00 -4.32 -8.52
CA ALA A 40 12.81 -4.18 -9.73
C ALA A 40 12.14 -4.70 -11.01
N VAL A 41 11.17 -5.62 -10.89
CA VAL A 41 10.37 -6.13 -12.02
C VAL A 41 9.55 -5.02 -12.68
N TYR A 42 9.18 -3.97 -11.92
CA TYR A 42 8.41 -2.84 -12.45
C TYR A 42 9.29 -1.76 -13.13
N THR A 43 10.60 -1.84 -12.99
CA THR A 43 11.55 -0.83 -13.55
C THR A 43 11.38 -0.62 -15.06
N PRO A 44 11.20 -1.66 -15.89
CA PRO A 44 10.99 -1.45 -17.34
C PRO A 44 9.71 -0.70 -17.68
N ALA A 45 8.71 -0.73 -16.79
CA ALA A 45 7.42 -0.07 -16.96
C ALA A 45 7.42 1.38 -16.43
N ALA A 46 8.52 1.87 -15.86
CA ALA A 46 8.62 3.18 -15.23
C ALA A 46 9.81 3.96 -15.79
N LYS A 47 9.53 5.08 -16.47
CA LYS A 47 10.55 5.98 -17.00
C LYS A 47 10.58 7.27 -16.19
N LEU A 48 11.73 7.63 -15.65
CA LEU A 48 11.90 8.91 -14.97
C LEU A 48 11.73 10.06 -15.96
N VAL A 49 10.82 10.98 -15.63
CA VAL A 49 10.52 12.16 -16.48
C VAL A 49 11.07 13.42 -15.84
N ASP A 50 10.96 13.55 -14.52
CA ASP A 50 11.30 14.78 -13.81
C ASP A 50 11.73 14.50 -12.37
N ASP A 51 12.50 15.41 -11.80
CA ASP A 51 13.00 15.37 -10.43
C ASP A 51 12.71 16.73 -9.77
N TYR A 52 11.96 16.70 -8.68
CA TYR A 52 11.52 17.91 -7.98
C TYR A 52 12.35 18.18 -6.74
N TRP A 53 12.92 19.39 -6.66
CA TRP A 53 13.68 19.88 -5.51
C TRP A 53 14.90 19.03 -5.14
N PRO A 54 15.73 18.62 -6.10
CA PRO A 54 16.89 17.78 -5.81
C PRO A 54 17.87 18.46 -4.83
N GLU A 55 17.94 19.78 -4.84
CA GLU A 55 18.81 20.58 -3.98
C GLU A 55 18.31 20.70 -2.51
N LEU A 56 17.04 20.40 -2.27
CA LEU A 56 16.40 20.56 -0.95
C LEU A 56 16.24 19.24 -0.20
N MET A 57 16.35 18.12 -0.91
CA MET A 57 16.05 16.81 -0.35
C MET A 57 17.18 15.82 -0.54
N PRO A 58 17.52 15.00 0.49
CA PRO A 58 18.37 13.84 0.33
C PRO A 58 17.83 12.89 -0.75
N VAL A 59 18.71 12.12 -1.39
CA VAL A 59 18.39 11.23 -2.51
C VAL A 59 17.23 10.25 -2.19
N ASP A 60 17.14 9.79 -0.95
CA ASP A 60 16.11 8.89 -0.45
C ASP A 60 14.73 9.53 -0.24
N ASN A 61 14.64 10.86 -0.26
CA ASN A 61 13.42 11.63 -0.06
C ASN A 61 13.01 12.47 -1.27
N GLN A 62 13.69 12.36 -2.40
CA GLN A 62 13.37 13.10 -3.60
C GLN A 62 11.95 12.82 -4.10
N ARG A 63 11.33 13.82 -4.72
CA ARG A 63 10.03 13.72 -5.39
C ARG A 63 10.26 13.53 -6.88
N LEU A 64 10.13 12.28 -7.32
CA LEU A 64 10.37 11.90 -8.70
C LEU A 64 9.03 11.75 -9.45
N LYS A 65 9.01 12.17 -10.70
CA LYS A 65 7.87 11.96 -11.61
C LYS A 65 8.24 10.88 -12.61
N PHE A 66 7.40 9.86 -12.70
CA PHE A 66 7.54 8.78 -13.65
C PHE A 66 6.41 8.78 -14.67
N GLU A 67 6.74 8.49 -15.91
CA GLU A 67 5.83 8.02 -16.92
C GLU A 67 5.73 6.50 -16.78
N LEU A 68 4.50 5.99 -16.65
CA LEU A 68 4.23 4.56 -16.45
C LEU A 68 3.57 3.98 -17.70
N ASN A 69 4.08 2.83 -18.16
CA ASN A 69 3.52 2.08 -19.27
C ASN A 69 3.32 0.62 -18.83
N GLU A 70 2.04 0.18 -18.82
CA GLU A 70 1.65 -1.17 -18.38
C GLU A 70 2.24 -1.57 -17.01
N PHE A 71 2.26 -0.61 -16.08
CA PHE A 71 2.83 -0.80 -14.74
C PHE A 71 1.97 -1.74 -13.90
N GLY A 72 2.42 -2.98 -13.75
CA GLY A 72 1.68 -4.01 -13.00
C GLY A 72 2.32 -5.40 -13.12
N PRO A 73 1.66 -6.44 -12.58
CA PRO A 73 0.33 -6.41 -11.93
C PRO A 73 0.35 -5.73 -10.56
N LEU A 74 -0.78 -5.10 -10.19
CA LEU A 74 -1.01 -4.48 -8.91
C LEU A 74 -2.22 -5.14 -8.22
N PHE A 75 -2.20 -5.22 -6.89
CA PHE A 75 -3.29 -5.80 -6.10
C PHE A 75 -4.06 -4.70 -5.37
N VAL A 76 -5.37 -4.67 -5.48
CA VAL A 76 -6.21 -3.80 -4.66
C VAL A 76 -6.18 -4.32 -3.22
N ALA A 77 -5.43 -3.67 -2.36
CA ALA A 77 -5.26 -4.08 -0.96
C ALA A 77 -6.19 -3.32 0.00
N MET A 78 -6.57 -2.09 -0.36
CA MET A 78 -7.60 -1.32 0.35
C MET A 78 -8.47 -0.61 -0.70
N ASP A 79 -9.78 -0.68 -0.55
CA ASP A 79 -10.71 -0.14 -1.52
C ASP A 79 -11.49 1.10 -1.02
N ALA A 80 -12.21 1.74 -1.92
CA ALA A 80 -13.04 2.91 -1.64
C ALA A 80 -14.33 2.57 -0.86
N ASN A 81 -14.62 1.29 -0.61
CA ASN A 81 -15.76 0.86 0.20
C ASN A 81 -15.38 0.63 1.68
N GLY A 82 -14.09 0.73 2.00
CA GLY A 82 -13.57 0.51 3.34
C GLY A 82 -13.14 -0.94 3.61
N ASN A 83 -12.90 -1.73 2.58
CA ASN A 83 -12.34 -3.07 2.72
C ASN A 83 -10.81 -3.02 2.71
N SER A 84 -10.19 -3.84 3.56
CA SER A 84 -8.73 -4.02 3.63
C SER A 84 -8.41 -5.50 3.72
N VAL A 85 -7.61 -5.99 2.77
CA VAL A 85 -7.10 -7.37 2.77
C VAL A 85 -6.24 -7.63 4.00
N TYR A 86 -5.46 -6.63 4.42
CA TYR A 86 -4.61 -6.75 5.61
C TYR A 86 -5.42 -6.87 6.90
N ALA A 87 -6.46 -6.05 7.06
CA ALA A 87 -7.35 -6.14 8.22
C ALA A 87 -8.06 -7.51 8.27
N GLN A 88 -8.55 -8.01 7.14
CA GLN A 88 -9.17 -9.33 7.06
C GLN A 88 -8.19 -10.45 7.44
N CYS A 89 -6.94 -10.37 7.00
CA CYS A 89 -5.92 -11.36 7.37
C CYS A 89 -5.63 -11.32 8.87
N ILE A 90 -5.51 -10.14 9.47
CA ILE A 90 -5.27 -9.97 10.91
C ILE A 90 -6.44 -10.52 11.70
N ASP A 91 -7.68 -10.18 11.34
CA ASP A 91 -8.89 -10.66 12.00
C ASP A 91 -8.99 -12.20 11.95
N ASN A 92 -8.71 -12.79 10.79
CA ASN A 92 -8.68 -14.25 10.64
C ASN A 92 -7.59 -14.90 11.49
N ALA A 93 -6.40 -14.31 11.54
CA ALA A 93 -5.32 -14.80 12.39
C ALA A 93 -5.70 -14.73 13.89
N GLN A 94 -6.30 -13.63 14.32
CA GLN A 94 -6.75 -13.48 15.71
C GLN A 94 -7.86 -14.49 16.08
N LYS A 95 -8.82 -14.73 15.19
CA LYS A 95 -9.88 -15.73 15.40
C LYS A 95 -9.33 -17.16 15.54
N ASN A 96 -8.29 -17.48 14.78
CA ASN A 96 -7.69 -18.83 14.78
C ASN A 96 -6.66 -19.01 15.90
N ARG A 97 -6.14 -17.94 16.49
CA ARG A 97 -5.06 -17.97 17.51
C ARG A 97 -5.37 -18.90 18.68
N PRO A 98 -6.56 -18.85 19.33
CA PRO A 98 -6.84 -19.70 20.48
C PRO A 98 -6.78 -21.20 20.15
N ALA A 99 -7.33 -21.61 19.01
CA ALA A 99 -7.30 -23.01 18.58
C ALA A 99 -5.86 -23.49 18.28
N ILE A 100 -5.05 -22.63 17.69
CA ILE A 100 -3.64 -22.91 17.42
C ILE A 100 -2.86 -23.07 18.74
N TYR A 101 -3.05 -22.16 19.68
CA TYR A 101 -2.40 -22.20 21.01
C TYR A 101 -2.76 -23.48 21.74
N GLN A 102 -4.04 -23.87 21.73
CA GLN A 102 -4.49 -25.16 22.32
C GLN A 102 -3.78 -26.34 21.67
N THR A 103 -3.67 -26.37 20.35
CA THR A 103 -3.03 -27.45 19.60
C THR A 103 -1.53 -27.57 19.93
N LEU A 104 -0.87 -26.41 20.12
CA LEU A 104 0.56 -26.33 20.42
C LEU A 104 0.89 -26.43 21.92
N GLY A 105 -0.12 -26.52 22.80
CA GLY A 105 0.07 -26.54 24.25
C GLY A 105 0.60 -25.24 24.83
N ILE A 106 0.44 -24.12 24.12
CA ILE A 106 0.84 -22.78 24.57
C ILE A 106 -0.23 -22.25 25.53
N LYS A 107 0.15 -21.86 26.73
CA LYS A 107 -0.72 -21.14 27.68
C LYS A 107 -0.60 -19.65 27.41
N GLU A 108 -1.75 -18.95 27.35
CA GLU A 108 -1.80 -17.48 27.32
C GLU A 108 -1.34 -16.88 28.65
#